data_4eec78e827b15cdc4a566001cb98ed27
#
_entry.id   4eec78e827b15cdc4a566001cb98ed27
#
_cell.length_a   1.000
_cell.length_b   1.000
_cell.length_c   1.000
_cell.angle_alpha   90.00
_cell.angle_beta   90.00
_cell.angle_gamma   90.00
#
_symmetry.space_group_name_H-M   'P 1'
#
loop_
_entity.id
_entity.type
_entity.pdbx_description
1 polymer ?
#
loop_
_entity_poly.entity_id
_entity_poly.type
_entity_poly.pdbx_seq_one_letter_code
_entity_poly.pdbx_strand_id
1 'polypeptide(L)'
;MQHETKMENQSWLKKLARRLGPGHVVNLCFIVVLLFSTLLTWREVVVLEDAYISSQRNHLENVANALDKHLQYNVDKLIFLRNGMREALVAPLDFTSLRNAVTEFEQHRDEHAWQIELNRRRTLPVNGVSDALVSEGNLLSRENESLDNEITAALEVGYLLRLAHNSSSMVEQAVYVSRAGFYVSTLPTLFTRNVPTRYYGYVTQPWFIGHSQRENRHRAVRWFTSQPEHASNTEPQVTVSVPVDSNNYWYGVLGMSIPVRTMQQFLRNAIDKNLDGEYQLYDSKLRFLTSSNPDHPTGNIFDPRELALLAQAMEHDTRGGIRMDSRYVSWERLDHFDGVLVRVHTLSEGVRRRFRQYQHCINSAVGALYHHVTPLLVCDSPDGQQHVCSAKLVAVAGVARHLNAFI
;
A
#
# COMPACT_ATOMS: atom_id res chain seq x y z
N MET A 1 34.35 -46.43 -30.66
CA MET A 1 33.77 -46.54 -29.29
C MET A 1 32.28 -46.19 -29.15
N GLN A 2 31.67 -45.37 -30.04
CA GLN A 2 30.24 -45.03 -29.94
C GLN A 2 29.29 -46.05 -30.64
N HIS A 3 29.78 -46.95 -31.42
CA HIS A 3 28.95 -47.96 -32.15
C HIS A 3 28.71 -49.26 -31.35
N GLU A 4 29.57 -49.59 -30.41
CA GLU A 4 29.43 -50.83 -29.60
C GLU A 4 28.40 -50.66 -28.47
N THR A 5 28.33 -49.50 -27.82
CA THR A 5 27.36 -49.22 -26.76
C THR A 5 25.91 -49.23 -27.24
N LYS A 6 25.65 -48.96 -28.54
CA LYS A 6 24.29 -48.92 -29.11
C LYS A 6 23.77 -50.34 -29.42
N MET A 7 24.65 -51.28 -29.73
CA MET A 7 24.28 -52.71 -29.99
C MET A 7 24.03 -53.46 -28.68
N GLU A 8 24.78 -53.17 -27.64
CA GLU A 8 24.64 -53.84 -26.34
C GLU A 8 23.34 -53.45 -25.64
N ASN A 9 22.92 -52.19 -25.73
CA ASN A 9 21.64 -51.72 -25.21
C ASN A 9 20.43 -52.32 -25.93
N GLN A 10 20.52 -52.56 -27.26
CA GLN A 10 19.43 -53.22 -28.01
C GLN A 10 19.30 -54.69 -27.66
N SER A 11 20.40 -55.36 -27.29
CA SER A 11 20.36 -56.76 -26.88
C SER A 11 19.74 -56.97 -25.50
N TRP A 12 19.98 -56.03 -24.58
CA TRP A 12 19.42 -56.06 -23.24
C TRP A 12 17.90 -55.84 -23.25
N LEU A 13 17.41 -54.86 -24.00
CA LEU A 13 15.98 -54.59 -24.18
C LEU A 13 15.24 -55.80 -24.82
N LYS A 14 15.84 -56.48 -25.81
CA LYS A 14 15.29 -57.66 -26.41
C LYS A 14 15.26 -58.87 -25.45
N LYS A 15 16.26 -59.01 -24.55
CA LYS A 15 16.28 -60.03 -23.50
C LYS A 15 15.25 -59.77 -22.41
N LEU A 16 15.04 -58.49 -22.04
CA LEU A 16 14.03 -58.08 -21.09
C LEU A 16 12.61 -58.32 -21.65
N ALA A 17 12.39 -57.96 -22.91
CA ALA A 17 11.10 -58.16 -23.60
C ALA A 17 10.71 -59.62 -23.79
N ARG A 18 11.69 -60.55 -23.92
CA ARG A 18 11.42 -62.01 -23.99
C ARG A 18 11.10 -62.65 -22.64
N ARG A 19 11.52 -62.04 -21.51
CA ARG A 19 11.23 -62.56 -20.16
C ARG A 19 9.92 -62.03 -19.58
N LEU A 20 9.46 -60.89 -20.08
CA LEU A 20 8.19 -60.27 -19.67
C LEU A 20 7.09 -60.74 -20.63
N GLY A 21 6.14 -61.50 -20.12
CA GLY A 21 4.95 -61.85 -20.91
C GLY A 21 4.23 -60.58 -21.40
N PRO A 22 3.43 -60.67 -22.46
CA PRO A 22 2.81 -59.50 -23.11
C PRO A 22 2.02 -58.61 -22.14
N GLY A 23 1.44 -59.16 -21.10
CA GLY A 23 0.76 -58.39 -20.04
C GLY A 23 1.69 -57.52 -19.19
N HIS A 24 2.94 -57.95 -18.95
CA HIS A 24 3.91 -57.17 -18.18
C HIS A 24 4.48 -56.01 -19.00
N VAL A 25 4.63 -56.16 -20.30
CA VAL A 25 5.05 -55.08 -21.21
C VAL A 25 4.00 -53.99 -21.26
N VAL A 26 2.73 -54.33 -21.35
CA VAL A 26 1.62 -53.36 -21.32
C VAL A 26 1.57 -52.62 -19.99
N ASN A 27 1.70 -53.33 -18.85
CA ASN A 27 1.74 -52.69 -17.54
C ASN A 27 2.95 -51.77 -17.38
N LEU A 28 4.14 -52.13 -17.89
CA LEU A 28 5.31 -51.27 -17.86
C LEU A 28 5.10 -49.99 -18.67
N CYS A 29 4.54 -50.09 -19.86
CA CYS A 29 4.18 -48.95 -20.68
C CYS A 29 3.19 -48.02 -19.95
N PHE A 30 2.19 -48.62 -19.27
CA PHE A 30 1.22 -47.86 -18.48
C PHE A 30 1.86 -47.11 -17.33
N ILE A 31 2.78 -47.74 -16.58
CA ILE A 31 3.55 -47.11 -15.49
C ILE A 31 4.41 -45.98 -16.02
N VAL A 32 5.09 -46.18 -17.15
CA VAL A 32 5.92 -45.12 -17.78
C VAL A 32 5.06 -43.93 -18.19
N VAL A 33 3.92 -44.17 -18.84
CA VAL A 33 3.00 -43.10 -19.25
C VAL A 33 2.46 -42.34 -18.02
N LEU A 34 2.12 -43.07 -16.95
CA LEU A 34 1.61 -42.47 -15.72
C LEU A 34 2.69 -41.62 -15.02
N LEU A 35 3.95 -42.07 -14.99
CA LEU A 35 5.07 -41.30 -14.45
C LEU A 35 5.33 -40.03 -15.28
N PHE A 36 5.32 -40.13 -16.60
CA PHE A 36 5.47 -38.96 -17.45
C PHE A 36 4.31 -37.97 -17.28
N SER A 37 3.08 -38.46 -17.20
CA SER A 37 1.89 -37.66 -16.97
C SER A 37 1.96 -36.92 -15.63
N THR A 38 2.36 -37.60 -14.55
CA THR A 38 2.53 -36.98 -13.21
C THR A 38 3.65 -35.93 -13.21
N LEU A 39 4.78 -36.21 -13.87
CA LEU A 39 5.87 -35.26 -14.01
C LEU A 39 5.46 -33.98 -14.79
N LEU A 40 4.74 -34.15 -15.87
CA LEU A 40 4.20 -33.04 -16.66
C LEU A 40 3.20 -32.20 -15.83
N THR A 41 2.29 -32.88 -15.14
CA THR A 41 1.31 -32.19 -14.26
C THR A 41 2.01 -31.42 -13.14
N TRP A 42 3.03 -32.02 -12.51
CA TRP A 42 3.83 -31.34 -11.49
C TRP A 42 4.52 -30.07 -12.04
N ARG A 43 5.15 -30.18 -13.22
CA ARG A 43 5.76 -29.04 -13.91
C ARG A 43 4.75 -27.93 -14.18
N GLU A 44 3.56 -28.28 -14.68
CA GLU A 44 2.49 -27.29 -14.94
C GLU A 44 2.03 -26.60 -13.66
N VAL A 45 1.90 -27.32 -12.54
CA VAL A 45 1.54 -26.72 -11.25
C VAL A 45 2.59 -25.72 -10.77
N VAL A 46 3.89 -26.04 -10.88
CA VAL A 46 4.98 -25.14 -10.51
C VAL A 46 4.97 -23.87 -11.38
N VAL A 47 4.82 -24.02 -12.70
CA VAL A 47 4.74 -22.87 -13.62
C VAL A 47 3.52 -21.99 -13.31
N LEU A 48 2.39 -22.58 -12.97
CA LEU A 48 1.18 -21.84 -12.59
C LEU A 48 1.36 -21.11 -11.25
N GLU A 49 2.04 -21.71 -10.29
CA GLU A 49 2.37 -21.08 -9.00
C GLU A 49 3.28 -19.87 -9.22
N ASP A 50 4.35 -20.00 -9.99
CA ASP A 50 5.27 -18.91 -10.30
C ASP A 50 4.58 -17.78 -11.07
N ALA A 51 3.75 -18.10 -12.05
CA ALA A 51 2.98 -17.13 -12.79
C ALA A 51 1.95 -16.40 -11.90
N TYR A 52 1.34 -17.12 -10.94
CA TYR A 52 0.43 -16.53 -9.97
C TYR A 52 1.16 -15.57 -9.03
N ILE A 53 2.28 -15.99 -8.44
CA ILE A 53 3.12 -15.16 -7.58
C ILE A 53 3.58 -13.90 -8.32
N SER A 54 4.07 -14.04 -9.55
CA SER A 54 4.50 -12.91 -10.38
C SER A 54 3.35 -11.93 -10.65
N SER A 55 2.17 -12.43 -10.99
CA SER A 55 0.97 -11.61 -11.17
C SER A 55 0.57 -10.86 -9.90
N GLN A 56 0.65 -11.50 -8.74
CA GLN A 56 0.36 -10.88 -7.44
C GLN A 56 1.37 -9.79 -7.08
N ARG A 57 2.66 -10.02 -7.36
CA ARG A 57 3.72 -9.02 -7.15
C ARG A 57 3.54 -7.80 -8.04
N ASN A 58 3.26 -7.99 -9.33
CA ASN A 58 3.00 -6.89 -10.25
C ASN A 58 1.77 -6.07 -9.81
N HIS A 59 0.74 -6.73 -9.28
CA HIS A 59 -0.42 -6.03 -8.76
C HIS A 59 -0.09 -5.23 -7.48
N LEU A 60 0.71 -5.80 -6.57
CA LEU A 60 1.22 -5.09 -5.40
C LEU A 60 2.00 -3.85 -5.79
N GLU A 61 2.95 -3.98 -6.74
CA GLU A 61 3.75 -2.87 -7.25
C GLU A 61 2.86 -1.74 -7.82
N ASN A 62 1.85 -2.08 -8.60
CA ASN A 62 0.92 -1.10 -9.14
C ASN A 62 0.14 -0.35 -8.04
N VAL A 63 -0.33 -1.05 -7.01
CA VAL A 63 -1.05 -0.45 -5.89
C VAL A 63 -0.12 0.38 -5.02
N ALA A 64 1.09 -0.10 -4.75
CA ALA A 64 2.12 0.63 -4.01
C ALA A 64 2.50 1.92 -4.73
N ASN A 65 2.79 1.86 -6.04
CA ASN A 65 3.12 3.03 -6.85
C ASN A 65 1.96 4.04 -6.91
N ALA A 66 0.72 3.58 -6.99
CA ALA A 66 -0.44 4.46 -6.98
C ALA A 66 -0.60 5.16 -5.62
N LEU A 67 -0.46 4.43 -4.53
CA LEU A 67 -0.51 4.99 -3.17
C LEU A 67 0.64 5.99 -2.96
N ASP A 68 1.86 5.60 -3.29
CA ASP A 68 3.05 6.42 -3.12
C ASP A 68 2.97 7.74 -3.90
N LYS A 69 2.43 7.69 -5.13
CA LYS A 69 2.18 8.88 -5.94
C LYS A 69 1.17 9.84 -5.31
N HIS A 70 0.11 9.32 -4.69
CA HIS A 70 -0.82 10.15 -3.93
C HIS A 70 -0.17 10.81 -2.72
N LEU A 71 0.70 10.07 -2.02
CA LEU A 71 1.43 10.58 -0.87
C LEU A 71 2.48 11.61 -1.30
N GLN A 72 3.22 11.37 -2.39
CA GLN A 72 4.15 12.31 -3.00
C GLN A 72 3.48 13.64 -3.33
N TYR A 73 2.29 13.59 -3.93
CA TYR A 73 1.56 14.81 -4.27
C TYR A 73 1.26 15.70 -3.04
N ASN A 74 1.02 15.10 -1.87
CA ASN A 74 0.86 15.87 -0.63
C ASN A 74 2.20 16.42 -0.10
N VAL A 75 3.30 15.68 -0.27
CA VAL A 75 4.65 16.17 0.03
C VAL A 75 5.01 17.38 -0.84
N ASP A 76 4.74 17.31 -2.14
CA ASP A 76 5.03 18.40 -3.07
C ASP A 76 4.23 19.66 -2.74
N LYS A 77 2.95 19.51 -2.37
CA LYS A 77 2.14 20.63 -1.88
C LYS A 77 2.71 21.24 -0.60
N LEU A 78 3.14 20.40 0.33
CA LEU A 78 3.72 20.85 1.59
C LEU A 78 5.01 21.63 1.36
N ILE A 79 5.86 21.18 0.45
CA ILE A 79 7.08 21.89 0.02
C ILE A 79 6.73 23.21 -0.65
N PHE A 80 5.72 23.22 -1.50
CA PHE A 80 5.22 24.46 -2.13
C PHE A 80 4.76 25.47 -1.07
N LEU A 81 3.95 25.04 -0.11
CA LEU A 81 3.49 25.91 1.00
C LEU A 81 4.64 26.42 1.85
N ARG A 82 5.62 25.56 2.18
CA ARG A 82 6.83 25.98 2.89
C ARG A 82 7.59 27.07 2.15
N ASN A 83 7.76 26.92 0.85
CA ASN A 83 8.47 27.89 0.03
C ASN A 83 7.67 29.22 -0.04
N GLY A 84 6.34 29.15 -0.22
CA GLY A 84 5.48 30.33 -0.14
C GLY A 84 5.55 31.04 1.20
N MET A 85 5.57 30.31 2.31
CA MET A 85 5.75 30.89 3.65
C MET A 85 7.11 31.55 3.80
N ARG A 86 8.18 30.96 3.29
CA ARG A 86 9.54 31.55 3.34
C ARG A 86 9.64 32.82 2.53
N GLU A 87 9.04 32.88 1.35
CA GLU A 87 8.97 34.09 0.53
C GLU A 87 8.19 35.21 1.25
N ALA A 88 7.04 34.87 1.82
CA ALA A 88 6.22 35.81 2.58
C ALA A 88 6.93 36.34 3.85
N LEU A 89 7.75 35.54 4.51
CA LEU A 89 8.57 35.96 5.66
C LEU A 89 9.67 36.94 5.27
N VAL A 90 10.22 36.82 4.07
CA VAL A 90 11.31 37.71 3.58
C VAL A 90 10.75 38.98 2.95
N ALA A 91 9.69 38.87 2.19
CA ALA A 91 9.07 39.95 1.44
C ALA A 91 7.53 39.87 1.54
N PRO A 92 6.96 40.25 2.70
CA PRO A 92 5.51 40.20 2.88
C PRO A 92 4.81 41.14 1.91
N LEU A 93 3.62 40.73 1.46
CA LEU A 93 2.78 41.54 0.59
C LEU A 93 2.26 42.76 1.37
N ASP A 94 2.33 43.93 0.74
CA ASP A 94 1.87 45.17 1.35
C ASP A 94 0.48 45.56 0.83
N PHE A 95 -0.57 45.05 1.46
CA PHE A 95 -1.96 45.44 1.20
C PHE A 95 -2.57 46.10 2.43
N THR A 96 -3.46 47.07 2.20
CA THR A 96 -4.20 47.74 3.28
C THR A 96 -4.93 46.75 4.20
N SER A 97 -5.50 45.70 3.64
CA SER A 97 -6.19 44.67 4.41
C SER A 97 -5.26 43.89 5.34
N LEU A 98 -4.03 43.59 4.92
CA LEU A 98 -3.01 42.96 5.76
C LEU A 98 -2.55 43.88 6.89
N ARG A 99 -2.29 45.15 6.59
CA ARG A 99 -1.95 46.14 7.62
C ARG A 99 -3.06 46.28 8.66
N ASN A 100 -4.32 46.32 8.23
CA ASN A 100 -5.44 46.39 9.16
C ASN A 100 -5.52 45.12 10.05
N ALA A 101 -5.25 43.93 9.49
CA ALA A 101 -5.24 42.67 10.26
C ALA A 101 -4.08 42.66 11.28
N VAL A 102 -2.91 43.20 10.96
CA VAL A 102 -1.80 43.35 11.91
C VAL A 102 -2.16 44.33 13.02
N THR A 103 -2.82 45.47 12.66
CA THR A 103 -3.32 46.43 13.66
C THR A 103 -4.36 45.79 14.59
N GLU A 104 -5.25 44.93 14.05
CA GLU A 104 -6.21 44.15 14.85
C GLU A 104 -5.48 43.17 15.79
N PHE A 105 -4.42 42.51 15.29
CA PHE A 105 -3.58 41.67 16.13
C PHE A 105 -2.98 42.46 17.29
N GLU A 106 -2.35 43.60 17.06
CA GLU A 106 -1.75 44.41 18.11
C GLU A 106 -2.75 44.83 19.21
N GLN A 107 -4.03 45.00 18.87
CA GLN A 107 -5.09 45.32 19.83
C GLN A 107 -5.50 44.14 20.71
N HIS A 108 -5.39 42.89 20.19
CA HIS A 108 -5.88 41.67 20.85
C HIS A 108 -4.78 40.74 21.35
N ARG A 109 -3.50 41.05 21.10
CA ARG A 109 -2.38 40.14 21.39
C ARG A 109 -2.24 39.74 22.88
N ASP A 110 -2.71 40.59 23.78
CA ASP A 110 -2.66 40.34 25.23
C ASP A 110 -3.87 39.51 25.74
N GLU A 111 -4.87 39.29 24.90
CA GLU A 111 -5.98 38.43 25.24
C GLU A 111 -5.52 36.98 25.38
N HIS A 112 -6.11 36.26 26.33
CA HIS A 112 -5.79 34.84 26.59
C HIS A 112 -5.81 33.99 25.32
N ALA A 113 -6.73 34.27 24.42
CA ALA A 113 -6.83 33.69 23.09
C ALA A 113 -7.41 34.71 22.11
N TRP A 114 -6.80 34.81 20.94
CA TRP A 114 -7.22 35.72 19.89
C TRP A 114 -7.37 35.05 18.54
N GLN A 115 -8.12 35.63 17.66
CA GLN A 115 -8.35 35.17 16.30
C GLN A 115 -8.38 36.38 15.34
N ILE A 116 -7.61 36.32 14.27
CA ILE A 116 -7.54 37.33 13.24
C ILE A 116 -7.89 36.72 11.90
N GLU A 117 -8.63 37.46 11.11
CA GLU A 117 -9.16 36.95 9.85
C GLU A 117 -9.11 38.05 8.76
N LEU A 118 -8.43 37.73 7.65
CA LEU A 118 -8.34 38.64 6.53
C LEU A 118 -9.64 38.68 5.71
N ASN A 119 -10.21 37.52 5.43
CA ASN A 119 -11.46 37.37 4.68
C ASN A 119 -12.10 36.02 4.98
N ARG A 120 -13.22 36.01 5.69
CA ARG A 120 -13.95 34.80 6.15
C ARG A 120 -14.28 33.80 5.06
N ARG A 121 -14.43 34.25 3.82
CA ARG A 121 -14.79 33.35 2.72
C ARG A 121 -13.60 32.77 1.99
N ARG A 122 -12.44 33.42 2.03
CA ARG A 122 -11.31 33.06 1.19
C ARG A 122 -10.06 32.61 1.96
N THR A 123 -9.80 33.20 3.12
CA THR A 123 -8.63 32.88 3.94
C THR A 123 -9.00 32.07 5.18
N LEU A 124 -8.01 31.45 5.77
CA LEU A 124 -8.14 30.78 7.05
C LEU A 124 -7.79 31.78 8.16
N PRO A 125 -8.45 31.68 9.32
CA PRO A 125 -8.10 32.53 10.44
C PRO A 125 -6.75 32.14 11.05
N VAL A 126 -6.02 33.15 11.52
CA VAL A 126 -4.87 32.97 12.41
C VAL A 126 -5.42 32.95 13.83
N ASN A 127 -5.14 31.90 14.56
CA ASN A 127 -5.59 31.69 15.94
C ASN A 127 -4.38 31.68 16.85
N GLY A 128 -4.36 32.47 17.89
CA GLY A 128 -3.21 32.57 18.75
C GLY A 128 -3.53 32.75 20.24
N VAL A 129 -2.48 32.67 21.01
CA VAL A 129 -2.50 32.78 22.47
C VAL A 129 -1.70 34.00 22.92
N SER A 130 -1.96 34.51 24.14
CA SER A 130 -1.27 35.64 24.70
C SER A 130 0.23 35.41 24.91
N ASP A 131 0.99 36.46 24.97
CA ASP A 131 2.44 36.46 25.25
C ASP A 131 2.77 35.74 26.58
N ALA A 132 1.91 35.88 27.58
CA ALA A 132 2.06 35.21 28.87
C ALA A 132 2.04 33.69 28.71
N LEU A 133 1.10 33.15 27.94
CA LEU A 133 1.00 31.70 27.69
C LEU A 133 2.19 31.16 26.90
N VAL A 134 2.73 31.92 25.96
CA VAL A 134 3.92 31.52 25.20
C VAL A 134 5.15 31.44 26.09
N SER A 135 5.29 32.40 27.02
CA SER A 135 6.40 32.45 27.98
C SER A 135 6.35 31.29 28.98
N GLU A 136 5.17 30.96 29.50
CA GLU A 136 4.97 29.81 30.40
C GLU A 136 5.31 28.47 29.74
N GLY A 137 5.04 28.33 28.44
CA GLY A 137 5.32 27.12 27.65
C GLY A 137 6.78 26.94 27.23
N ASN A 138 7.71 27.82 27.63
CA ASN A 138 9.08 27.85 27.10
C ASN A 138 9.14 27.92 25.55
N LEU A 139 8.09 28.40 24.98
CA LEU A 139 7.97 28.68 23.55
C LEU A 139 8.57 30.06 23.33
N LEU A 140 9.26 30.32 22.37
CA LEU A 140 10.11 31.47 22.05
C LEU A 140 9.72 32.85 22.58
N SER A 141 10.75 33.66 22.80
CA SER A 141 10.61 35.11 22.90
C SER A 141 10.09 35.68 21.57
N ARG A 142 9.10 36.55 21.67
CA ARG A 142 8.53 37.28 20.52
C ARG A 142 9.23 38.62 20.39
N GLU A 143 10.02 38.79 19.33
CA GLU A 143 10.42 40.10 18.90
C GLU A 143 9.28 40.69 18.05
N ASN A 144 8.80 41.91 18.38
CA ASN A 144 7.62 42.50 17.78
C ASN A 144 7.68 42.52 16.24
N GLU A 145 8.78 43.02 15.68
CA GLU A 145 8.92 43.17 14.21
C GLU A 145 8.89 41.79 13.50
N SER A 146 9.55 40.79 14.02
CA SER A 146 9.54 39.45 13.42
C SER A 146 8.19 38.75 13.58
N LEU A 147 7.44 39.05 14.65
CA LEU A 147 6.10 38.48 14.88
C LEU A 147 5.08 39.08 13.91
N ASP A 148 5.10 40.38 13.65
CA ASP A 148 4.21 41.03 12.71
C ASP A 148 4.42 40.51 11.28
N ASN A 149 5.68 40.34 10.88
CA ASN A 149 6.03 39.73 9.60
C ASN A 149 5.56 38.30 9.50
N GLU A 150 5.68 37.52 10.59
CA GLU A 150 5.23 36.12 10.61
C GLU A 150 3.70 35.99 10.55
N ILE A 151 2.96 36.85 11.24
CA ILE A 151 1.50 36.91 11.18
C ILE A 151 1.04 37.30 9.78
N THR A 152 1.68 38.31 9.18
CA THR A 152 1.41 38.70 7.79
C THR A 152 1.62 37.53 6.83
N ALA A 153 2.76 36.88 6.93
CA ALA A 153 3.06 35.67 6.12
C ALA A 153 2.05 34.54 6.36
N ALA A 154 1.62 34.34 7.59
CA ALA A 154 0.62 33.31 7.93
C ALA A 154 -0.77 33.63 7.32
N LEU A 155 -1.17 34.90 7.30
CA LEU A 155 -2.40 35.36 6.64
C LEU A 155 -2.36 35.11 5.13
N GLU A 156 -1.22 35.41 4.48
CA GLU A 156 -1.02 35.14 3.05
C GLU A 156 -1.08 33.65 2.74
N VAL A 157 -0.33 32.83 3.49
CA VAL A 157 -0.26 31.40 3.30
C VAL A 157 -1.57 30.70 3.67
N GLY A 158 -2.39 31.28 4.54
CA GLY A 158 -3.70 30.78 4.90
C GLY A 158 -4.62 30.54 3.69
N TYR A 159 -4.54 31.38 2.67
CA TYR A 159 -5.26 31.17 1.42
C TYR A 159 -4.72 29.96 0.64
N LEU A 160 -3.39 29.86 0.50
CA LEU A 160 -2.73 28.76 -0.19
C LEU A 160 -2.95 27.43 0.53
N LEU A 161 -2.91 27.45 1.87
CA LEU A 161 -3.17 26.26 2.71
C LEU A 161 -4.57 25.72 2.47
N ARG A 162 -5.57 26.60 2.38
CA ARG A 162 -6.95 26.22 2.07
C ARG A 162 -7.07 25.59 0.68
N LEU A 163 -6.43 26.20 -0.33
CA LEU A 163 -6.46 25.65 -1.69
C LEU A 163 -5.76 24.30 -1.77
N ALA A 164 -4.61 24.16 -1.13
CA ALA A 164 -3.86 22.90 -1.09
C ALA A 164 -4.68 21.78 -0.43
N HIS A 165 -5.35 22.07 0.67
CA HIS A 165 -6.26 21.15 1.33
C HIS A 165 -7.43 20.73 0.43
N ASN A 166 -8.15 21.71 -0.14
CA ASN A 166 -9.32 21.43 -0.98
C ASN A 166 -8.99 20.65 -2.26
N SER A 167 -7.74 20.66 -2.70
CA SER A 167 -7.27 19.92 -3.87
C SER A 167 -6.80 18.50 -3.55
N SER A 168 -6.89 18.05 -2.28
CA SER A 168 -6.51 16.71 -1.85
C SER A 168 -7.71 15.95 -1.30
N SER A 169 -7.94 14.75 -1.82
CA SER A 169 -8.99 13.84 -1.32
C SER A 169 -8.56 13.04 -0.09
N MET A 170 -7.27 12.99 0.21
CA MET A 170 -6.73 12.19 1.30
C MET A 170 -6.47 12.98 2.58
N VAL A 171 -6.22 14.28 2.47
CA VAL A 171 -5.86 15.15 3.59
C VAL A 171 -7.11 15.60 4.34
N GLU A 172 -7.19 15.30 5.63
CA GLU A 172 -8.26 15.80 6.50
C GLU A 172 -7.95 17.18 7.07
N GLN A 173 -6.67 17.42 7.35
CA GLN A 173 -6.21 18.67 7.92
C GLN A 173 -4.90 19.13 7.30
N ALA A 174 -4.81 20.41 6.96
CA ALA A 174 -3.57 21.10 6.71
C ALA A 174 -3.41 22.22 7.74
N VAL A 175 -2.21 22.37 8.30
CA VAL A 175 -1.97 23.30 9.40
C VAL A 175 -0.56 23.88 9.34
N TYR A 176 -0.45 25.17 9.62
CA TYR A 176 0.79 25.83 10.02
C TYR A 176 0.74 26.12 11.51
N VAL A 177 1.75 25.70 12.26
CA VAL A 177 1.88 25.96 13.69
C VAL A 177 3.17 26.73 13.94
N SER A 178 3.02 27.93 14.48
CA SER A 178 4.13 28.80 14.82
C SER A 178 4.67 28.48 16.22
N ARG A 179 5.97 28.62 16.39
CA ARG A 179 6.62 28.62 17.71
C ARG A 179 6.31 29.90 18.50
N ALA A 180 5.80 30.93 17.83
CA ALA A 180 5.43 32.22 18.47
C ALA A 180 4.01 32.23 19.05
N GLY A 181 3.33 31.08 19.17
CA GLY A 181 2.09 30.96 19.90
C GLY A 181 0.83 31.12 19.07
N PHE A 182 0.86 30.78 17.78
CA PHE A 182 -0.33 30.79 16.92
C PHE A 182 -0.32 29.67 15.89
N TYR A 183 -1.46 29.46 15.25
CA TYR A 183 -1.61 28.49 14.17
C TYR A 183 -2.65 28.94 13.15
N VAL A 184 -2.53 28.39 11.93
CA VAL A 184 -3.50 28.49 10.84
C VAL A 184 -3.90 27.07 10.46
N SER A 185 -5.18 26.74 10.51
CA SER A 185 -5.67 25.37 10.28
C SER A 185 -6.88 25.34 9.39
N THR A 186 -6.96 24.32 8.51
CA THR A 186 -8.15 24.05 7.70
C THR A 186 -9.30 23.45 8.52
N LEU A 187 -9.00 22.84 9.67
CA LEU A 187 -10.02 22.47 10.64
C LEU A 187 -10.44 23.68 11.45
N PRO A 188 -11.71 24.09 11.42
CA PRO A 188 -12.17 25.28 12.10
C PRO A 188 -12.05 25.17 13.62
N THR A 189 -11.69 26.27 14.26
CA THR A 189 -11.79 26.43 15.73
C THR A 189 -13.09 27.13 16.03
N LEU A 190 -14.10 26.38 16.49
CA LEU A 190 -15.46 26.85 16.66
C LEU A 190 -15.57 27.93 17.76
N PHE A 191 -14.72 27.87 18.78
CA PHE A 191 -14.73 28.80 19.90
C PHE A 191 -13.31 29.25 20.22
N THR A 192 -13.11 30.54 20.35
CA THR A 192 -11.81 31.15 20.68
C THR A 192 -11.22 30.58 21.99
N ARG A 193 -12.06 30.29 22.99
CA ARG A 193 -11.64 29.63 24.25
C ARG A 193 -10.90 28.30 24.05
N ASN A 194 -11.07 27.61 22.90
CA ASN A 194 -10.43 26.34 22.61
C ASN A 194 -9.06 26.52 21.94
N VAL A 195 -8.68 27.74 21.56
CA VAL A 195 -7.41 28.04 20.87
C VAL A 195 -6.20 27.61 21.70
N PRO A 196 -6.09 27.94 23.01
CA PRO A 196 -4.93 27.53 23.80
C PRO A 196 -4.78 26.00 23.86
N THR A 197 -5.84 25.30 24.19
CA THR A 197 -5.81 23.82 24.24
C THR A 197 -5.39 23.21 22.92
N ARG A 198 -5.87 23.76 21.81
CA ARG A 198 -5.54 23.26 20.47
C ARG A 198 -4.10 23.58 20.08
N TYR A 199 -3.62 24.78 20.39
CA TYR A 199 -2.23 25.15 20.16
C TYR A 199 -1.26 24.24 20.94
N TYR A 200 -1.49 24.06 22.23
CA TYR A 200 -0.70 23.13 23.03
C TYR A 200 -0.79 21.69 22.54
N GLY A 201 -1.97 21.27 22.07
CA GLY A 201 -2.15 20.00 21.42
C GLY A 201 -1.25 19.82 20.19
N TYR A 202 -1.02 20.86 19.40
CA TYR A 202 -0.14 20.81 18.24
C TYR A 202 1.35 20.78 18.60
N VAL A 203 1.80 21.67 19.48
CA VAL A 203 3.23 21.83 19.80
C VAL A 203 3.79 20.67 20.62
N THR A 204 2.94 19.86 21.22
CA THR A 204 3.31 18.63 21.94
C THR A 204 3.33 17.39 21.05
N GLN A 205 2.85 17.48 19.82
CA GLN A 205 2.83 16.34 18.89
C GLN A 205 4.23 15.98 18.40
N PRO A 206 4.50 14.68 18.17
CA PRO A 206 5.78 14.23 17.63
C PRO A 206 6.14 14.90 16.29
N TRP A 207 5.15 15.19 15.43
CA TRP A 207 5.35 15.84 14.14
C TRP A 207 5.77 17.31 14.26
N PHE A 208 5.52 17.98 15.39
CA PHE A 208 6.03 19.32 15.66
C PHE A 208 7.42 19.25 16.32
N ILE A 209 7.54 18.49 17.41
CA ILE A 209 8.78 18.37 18.21
C ILE A 209 9.92 17.78 17.36
N GLY A 210 9.61 16.79 16.51
CA GLY A 210 10.56 16.12 15.64
C GLY A 210 11.21 17.02 14.58
N HIS A 211 10.80 18.28 14.48
CA HIS A 211 11.41 19.28 13.60
C HIS A 211 12.34 20.28 14.32
N SER A 212 12.62 20.05 15.60
CA SER A 212 13.68 20.82 16.28
C SER A 212 15.01 20.70 15.51
N GLN A 213 15.89 21.69 15.66
CA GLN A 213 17.20 21.67 14.98
C GLN A 213 18.04 20.46 15.35
N ARG A 214 17.84 19.93 16.57
CA ARG A 214 18.52 18.73 17.04
C ARG A 214 18.01 17.47 16.33
N GLU A 215 16.71 17.33 16.20
CA GLU A 215 16.06 16.13 15.69
C GLU A 215 16.04 16.07 14.15
N ASN A 216 15.87 17.22 13.48
CA ASN A 216 15.83 17.33 12.02
C ASN A 216 16.89 18.32 11.49
N ARG A 217 18.15 17.92 11.56
CA ARG A 217 19.30 18.75 11.12
C ARG A 217 19.27 19.08 9.64
N HIS A 218 18.76 18.17 8.81
CA HIS A 218 18.66 18.35 7.36
C HIS A 218 17.42 19.12 6.92
N ARG A 219 16.56 19.51 7.87
CA ARG A 219 15.31 20.24 7.60
C ARG A 219 14.43 19.54 6.55
N ALA A 220 14.50 18.21 6.51
CA ALA A 220 13.78 17.38 5.58
C ALA A 220 12.30 17.25 5.97
N VAL A 221 11.48 16.90 4.98
CA VAL A 221 10.11 16.42 5.20
C VAL A 221 10.15 15.11 5.97
N ARG A 222 9.23 14.93 6.91
CA ARG A 222 9.13 13.72 7.75
C ARG A 222 7.69 13.26 7.89
N TRP A 223 7.54 11.96 8.02
CA TRP A 223 6.28 11.30 8.30
C TRP A 223 6.22 10.87 9.76
N PHE A 224 5.06 11.07 10.39
CA PHE A 224 4.80 10.71 11.77
C PHE A 224 3.47 9.99 11.88
N THR A 225 3.45 8.90 12.60
CA THR A 225 2.24 8.15 12.90
C THR A 225 1.80 8.48 14.32
N SER A 226 0.63 9.08 14.46
CA SER A 226 -0.01 9.23 15.76
C SER A 226 -0.92 8.03 15.99
N GLN A 227 -0.58 7.22 17.00
CA GLN A 227 -1.51 6.25 17.54
C GLN A 227 -2.19 6.88 18.76
N PRO A 228 -3.51 6.71 18.93
CA PRO A 228 -4.16 7.17 20.15
C PRO A 228 -3.56 6.41 21.33
N GLU A 229 -2.80 7.12 22.17
CA GLU A 229 -2.46 6.61 23.48
C GLU A 229 -3.75 6.55 24.30
N HIS A 230 -4.15 5.35 24.66
CA HIS A 230 -5.19 4.98 25.64
C HIS A 230 -6.33 6.01 25.82
N ALA A 231 -7.49 5.69 25.25
CA ALA A 231 -8.78 6.33 25.57
C ALA A 231 -9.10 7.73 24.99
N SER A 232 -8.37 8.25 24.01
CA SER A 232 -8.89 9.38 23.24
C SER A 232 -9.66 8.86 22.03
N ASN A 233 -10.87 9.38 21.78
CA ASN A 233 -11.70 9.10 20.59
C ASN A 233 -11.06 9.63 19.28
N THR A 234 -9.76 9.85 19.27
CA THR A 234 -9.04 10.38 18.12
C THR A 234 -8.64 9.23 17.21
N GLU A 235 -9.11 9.26 15.98
CA GLU A 235 -8.70 8.27 14.98
C GLU A 235 -7.19 8.31 14.73
N PRO A 236 -6.56 7.16 14.45
CA PRO A 236 -5.16 7.10 14.03
C PRO A 236 -4.95 7.94 12.77
N GLN A 237 -3.89 8.75 12.78
CA GLN A 237 -3.54 9.62 11.66
C GLN A 237 -2.07 9.46 11.31
N VAL A 238 -1.77 9.66 10.04
CA VAL A 238 -0.40 9.83 9.55
C VAL A 238 -0.23 11.27 9.14
N THR A 239 0.79 11.93 9.68
CA THR A 239 1.06 13.34 9.41
C THR A 239 2.39 13.46 8.69
N VAL A 240 2.35 14.06 7.49
CA VAL A 240 3.55 14.56 6.82
C VAL A 240 3.77 16.00 7.24
N SER A 241 5.01 16.33 7.59
CA SER A 241 5.33 17.68 8.07
C SER A 241 6.73 18.14 7.65
N VAL A 242 6.91 19.46 7.63
CA VAL A 242 8.15 20.11 7.24
C VAL A 242 8.38 21.36 8.08
N PRO A 243 9.62 21.64 8.52
CA PRO A 243 9.92 22.85 9.26
C PRO A 243 9.93 24.06 8.33
N VAL A 244 9.51 25.19 8.85
CA VAL A 244 9.61 26.50 8.21
C VAL A 244 10.75 27.27 8.85
N ASP A 245 11.80 27.49 8.08
CA ASP A 245 12.99 28.23 8.50
C ASP A 245 13.26 29.36 7.52
N SER A 246 13.66 30.51 8.05
CA SER A 246 14.18 31.65 7.28
C SER A 246 15.30 32.28 8.09
N ASN A 247 16.38 32.68 7.41
CA ASN A 247 17.54 33.36 8.03
C ASN A 247 18.12 32.61 9.25
N ASN A 248 18.24 31.26 9.15
CA ASN A 248 18.70 30.39 10.22
C ASN A 248 17.79 30.34 11.48
N TYR A 249 16.60 30.89 11.38
CA TYR A 249 15.63 30.90 12.45
C TYR A 249 14.49 29.91 12.11
N TRP A 250 14.11 29.07 13.09
CA TRP A 250 13.00 28.14 12.95
C TRP A 250 11.70 28.79 13.45
N TYR A 251 10.81 29.15 12.54
CA TYR A 251 9.53 29.79 12.84
C TYR A 251 8.46 28.80 13.32
N GLY A 252 8.36 27.66 12.68
CA GLY A 252 7.31 26.69 13.00
C GLY A 252 7.32 25.48 12.09
N VAL A 253 6.19 24.81 11.99
CA VAL A 253 6.01 23.58 11.22
C VAL A 253 4.73 23.65 10.39
N LEU A 254 4.83 23.25 9.12
CA LEU A 254 3.70 22.94 8.26
C LEU A 254 3.43 21.45 8.31
N GLY A 255 2.17 21.05 8.47
CA GLY A 255 1.75 19.66 8.52
C GLY A 255 0.48 19.40 7.72
N MET A 256 0.39 18.19 7.16
CA MET A 256 -0.82 17.63 6.55
C MET A 256 -1.11 16.28 7.16
N SER A 257 -2.30 16.12 7.72
CA SER A 257 -2.74 14.89 8.38
C SER A 257 -3.69 14.10 7.49
N ILE A 258 -3.42 12.81 7.37
CA ILE A 258 -4.18 11.84 6.59
C ILE A 258 -4.73 10.81 7.57
N PRO A 259 -6.06 10.65 7.70
CA PRO A 259 -6.63 9.61 8.51
C PRO A 259 -6.28 8.22 7.99
N VAL A 260 -5.97 7.29 8.87
CA VAL A 260 -5.68 5.91 8.49
C VAL A 260 -6.85 5.26 7.76
N ARG A 261 -8.10 5.62 8.11
CA ARG A 261 -9.32 5.16 7.39
C ARG A 261 -9.30 5.52 5.90
N THR A 262 -8.74 6.68 5.53
CA THR A 262 -8.65 7.09 4.12
C THR A 262 -7.66 6.22 3.36
N MET A 263 -6.54 5.87 3.97
CA MET A 263 -5.58 4.91 3.41
C MET A 263 -6.21 3.51 3.29
N GLN A 264 -6.96 3.08 4.30
CA GLN A 264 -7.71 1.84 4.27
C GLN A 264 -8.69 1.80 3.09
N GLN A 265 -9.47 2.86 2.91
CA GLN A 265 -10.43 2.96 1.81
C GLN A 265 -9.73 2.91 0.45
N PHE A 266 -8.58 3.56 0.31
CA PHE A 266 -7.75 3.46 -0.89
C PHE A 266 -7.34 2.01 -1.16
N LEU A 267 -6.81 1.30 -0.18
CA LEU A 267 -6.41 -0.09 -0.31
C LEU A 267 -7.59 -1.02 -0.62
N ARG A 268 -8.74 -0.81 0.00
CA ARG A 268 -9.98 -1.57 -0.30
C ARG A 268 -10.45 -1.38 -1.74
N ASN A 269 -10.38 -0.16 -2.25
CA ASN A 269 -10.76 0.15 -3.63
C ASN A 269 -9.77 -0.44 -4.65
N ALA A 270 -8.53 -0.69 -4.24
CA ALA A 270 -7.49 -1.31 -5.07
C ALA A 270 -7.59 -2.84 -5.13
N ILE A 271 -8.44 -3.48 -4.31
CA ILE A 271 -8.65 -4.93 -4.35
C ILE A 271 -9.35 -5.29 -5.66
N ASP A 272 -8.69 -6.11 -6.47
CA ASP A 272 -9.35 -6.78 -7.58
C ASP A 272 -10.21 -7.93 -7.03
N LYS A 273 -11.51 -7.91 -7.31
CA LYS A 273 -12.47 -8.95 -6.89
C LYS A 273 -12.11 -10.35 -7.37
N ASN A 274 -11.26 -10.43 -8.40
CA ASN A 274 -10.79 -11.69 -8.98
C ASN A 274 -9.49 -12.21 -8.38
N LEU A 275 -8.82 -11.41 -7.54
CA LEU A 275 -7.55 -11.76 -6.91
C LEU A 275 -7.75 -11.89 -5.41
N ASP A 276 -7.45 -13.09 -4.88
CA ASP A 276 -7.44 -13.31 -3.44
C ASP A 276 -6.22 -12.61 -2.83
N GLY A 277 -6.37 -12.12 -1.61
CA GLY A 277 -5.28 -11.51 -0.86
C GLY A 277 -5.69 -10.24 -0.14
N GLU A 278 -4.92 -9.90 0.86
CA GLU A 278 -5.08 -8.75 1.73
C GLU A 278 -3.87 -7.83 1.60
N TYR A 279 -4.12 -6.52 1.49
CA TYR A 279 -3.09 -5.50 1.61
C TYR A 279 -2.99 -5.04 3.05
N GLN A 280 -1.77 -4.94 3.55
CA GLN A 280 -1.47 -4.36 4.85
C GLN A 280 -0.42 -3.26 4.70
N LEU A 281 -0.65 -2.13 5.33
CA LEU A 281 0.26 -0.99 5.35
C LEU A 281 0.95 -0.92 6.71
N TYR A 282 2.26 -0.78 6.69
CA TYR A 282 3.12 -0.65 7.86
C TYR A 282 3.96 0.63 7.76
N ASP A 283 4.34 1.19 8.91
CA ASP A 283 5.30 2.28 8.99
C ASP A 283 6.75 1.77 8.89
N SER A 284 7.72 2.69 8.95
CA SER A 284 9.17 2.38 8.89
C SER A 284 9.67 1.43 9.99
N LYS A 285 8.94 1.34 11.09
CA LYS A 285 9.24 0.45 12.22
C LYS A 285 8.44 -0.85 12.18
N LEU A 286 7.81 -1.15 11.05
CA LEU A 286 6.91 -2.29 10.86
C LEU A 286 5.75 -2.31 11.87
N ARG A 287 5.28 -1.14 12.32
CA ARG A 287 4.06 -1.04 13.09
C ARG A 287 2.88 -1.03 12.12
N PHE A 288 1.92 -1.87 12.40
CA PHE A 288 0.70 -1.96 11.59
C PHE A 288 -0.07 -0.65 11.60
N LEU A 289 -0.44 -0.17 10.42
CA LEU A 289 -1.27 1.02 10.24
C LEU A 289 -2.71 0.65 9.87
N THR A 290 -2.87 -0.12 8.81
CA THR A 290 -4.20 -0.51 8.32
C THR A 290 -4.14 -1.72 7.40
N SER A 291 -5.32 -2.33 7.18
CA SER A 291 -5.54 -3.43 6.25
C SER A 291 -6.66 -3.11 5.30
N SER A 292 -6.59 -3.67 4.10
CA SER A 292 -7.69 -3.66 3.14
C SER A 292 -8.88 -4.53 3.58
N ASN A 293 -8.66 -5.47 4.51
CA ASN A 293 -9.70 -6.33 5.05
C ASN A 293 -10.51 -5.60 6.13
N PRO A 294 -11.84 -5.45 5.95
CA PRO A 294 -12.69 -4.79 6.93
C PRO A 294 -12.82 -5.59 8.25
N ASP A 295 -12.62 -6.92 8.20
CA ASP A 295 -12.75 -7.80 9.37
C ASP A 295 -11.50 -7.73 10.28
N HIS A 296 -10.39 -7.17 9.76
CA HIS A 296 -9.14 -6.96 10.49
C HIS A 296 -8.73 -5.49 10.51
N PRO A 297 -9.59 -4.55 10.96
CA PRO A 297 -9.29 -3.13 10.87
C PRO A 297 -8.13 -2.68 11.77
N THR A 298 -7.83 -3.44 12.82
CA THR A 298 -6.81 -3.11 13.84
C THR A 298 -5.83 -4.27 14.10
N GLY A 299 -5.98 -5.39 13.41
CA GLY A 299 -5.24 -6.63 13.68
C GLY A 299 -4.08 -6.86 12.71
N ASN A 300 -2.88 -6.94 13.24
CA ASN A 300 -1.76 -7.51 12.52
C ASN A 300 -1.99 -9.02 12.39
N ILE A 301 -1.97 -9.53 11.15
CA ILE A 301 -2.10 -10.97 10.88
C ILE A 301 -0.80 -11.75 11.10
N PHE A 302 0.29 -11.05 11.33
CA PHE A 302 1.60 -11.66 11.60
C PHE A 302 1.86 -11.74 13.09
N ASP A 303 2.37 -12.89 13.51
CA ASP A 303 2.92 -13.03 14.85
C ASP A 303 4.30 -12.33 14.96
N PRO A 304 4.86 -12.14 16.16
CA PRO A 304 6.15 -11.48 16.34
C PRO A 304 7.32 -12.18 15.62
N ARG A 305 7.25 -13.51 15.41
CA ARG A 305 8.30 -14.27 14.71
C ARG A 305 8.19 -14.05 13.21
N GLU A 306 6.99 -14.07 12.66
CA GLU A 306 6.72 -13.78 11.26
C GLU A 306 7.13 -12.35 10.90
N LEU A 307 6.85 -11.36 11.79
CA LEU A 307 7.32 -9.98 11.61
C LEU A 307 8.84 -9.87 11.63
N ALA A 308 9.52 -10.61 12.50
CA ALA A 308 10.98 -10.62 12.52
C ALA A 308 11.58 -11.22 11.23
N LEU A 309 10.99 -12.31 10.71
CA LEU A 309 11.38 -12.89 9.42
C LEU A 309 11.13 -11.91 8.26
N LEU A 310 10.01 -11.22 8.28
CA LEU A 310 9.67 -10.21 7.28
C LEU A 310 10.66 -9.05 7.34
N ALA A 311 10.98 -8.55 8.55
CA ALA A 311 11.97 -7.50 8.76
C ALA A 311 13.35 -7.89 8.20
N GLN A 312 13.81 -9.11 8.51
CA GLN A 312 15.08 -9.65 8.00
C GLN A 312 15.09 -9.76 6.47
N ALA A 313 13.99 -10.24 5.88
CA ALA A 313 13.87 -10.35 4.43
C ALA A 313 13.87 -8.98 3.72
N MET A 314 13.31 -7.95 4.37
CA MET A 314 13.27 -6.57 3.87
C MET A 314 14.58 -5.78 4.08
N GLU A 315 15.52 -6.29 4.83
CA GLU A 315 16.75 -5.55 5.16
C GLU A 315 17.60 -5.27 3.91
N HIS A 316 17.59 -6.20 2.96
CA HIS A 316 18.43 -6.14 1.76
C HIS A 316 17.67 -5.71 0.51
N ASP A 317 16.34 -5.87 0.48
CA ASP A 317 15.53 -5.66 -0.70
C ASP A 317 14.37 -4.69 -0.45
N THR A 318 14.25 -3.67 -1.28
CA THR A 318 13.12 -2.72 -1.24
C THR A 318 11.81 -3.40 -1.65
N ARG A 319 11.87 -4.46 -2.45
CA ARG A 319 10.74 -5.27 -2.92
C ARG A 319 11.10 -6.75 -2.92
N GLY A 320 10.14 -7.58 -2.58
CA GLY A 320 10.40 -9.00 -2.52
C GLY A 320 9.18 -9.83 -2.19
N GLY A 321 9.45 -11.07 -1.85
CA GLY A 321 8.41 -12.00 -1.38
C GLY A 321 9.04 -13.20 -0.68
N ILE A 322 8.34 -13.68 0.33
CA ILE A 322 8.72 -14.83 1.13
C ILE A 322 7.53 -15.76 1.34
N ARG A 323 7.80 -17.06 1.36
CA ARG A 323 6.80 -18.06 1.73
C ARG A 323 6.80 -18.26 3.24
N MET A 324 5.64 -18.09 3.85
CA MET A 324 5.38 -18.30 5.27
C MET A 324 4.28 -19.36 5.40
N ASP A 325 4.64 -20.59 5.72
CA ASP A 325 3.74 -21.74 5.79
C ASP A 325 2.86 -21.91 4.54
N SER A 326 1.56 -21.73 4.68
CA SER A 326 0.57 -21.81 3.58
C SER A 326 0.33 -20.49 2.86
N ARG A 327 0.96 -19.39 3.32
CA ARG A 327 0.80 -18.05 2.79
C ARG A 327 2.04 -17.61 2.02
N TYR A 328 1.85 -16.77 1.02
CA TYR A 328 2.92 -16.04 0.37
C TYR A 328 2.77 -14.55 0.69
N VAL A 329 3.84 -13.96 1.16
CA VAL A 329 3.91 -12.57 1.59
C VAL A 329 4.82 -11.83 0.65
N SER A 330 4.29 -10.84 -0.05
CA SER A 330 5.05 -9.94 -0.91
C SER A 330 5.08 -8.55 -0.30
N TRP A 331 6.15 -7.81 -0.51
CA TRP A 331 6.28 -6.43 -0.02
C TRP A 331 6.84 -5.50 -1.08
N GLU A 332 6.48 -4.22 -0.94
CA GLU A 332 7.00 -3.09 -1.70
C GLU A 332 7.19 -1.91 -0.74
N ARG A 333 8.41 -1.36 -0.66
CA ARG A 333 8.65 -0.12 0.09
C ARG A 333 8.13 1.06 -0.72
N LEU A 334 7.55 2.02 -0.01
CA LEU A 334 7.08 3.26 -0.59
C LEU A 334 8.22 4.28 -0.56
N ASP A 335 8.49 4.96 -1.68
CA ASP A 335 9.63 5.87 -1.80
C ASP A 335 9.41 7.20 -1.06
N HIS A 336 8.16 7.67 -1.02
CA HIS A 336 7.80 8.97 -0.47
C HIS A 336 7.12 8.89 0.90
N PHE A 337 6.66 7.72 1.25
CA PHE A 337 6.17 7.38 2.58
C PHE A 337 7.18 6.44 3.23
N ASP A 338 7.65 6.80 4.42
CA ASP A 338 8.59 5.96 5.15
C ASP A 338 7.86 4.73 5.73
N GLY A 339 7.48 3.81 4.85
CA GLY A 339 6.71 2.63 5.17
C GLY A 339 6.74 1.57 4.09
N VAL A 340 5.98 0.51 4.29
CA VAL A 340 5.93 -0.65 3.40
C VAL A 340 4.51 -1.14 3.20
N LEU A 341 4.16 -1.41 1.95
CA LEU A 341 2.93 -2.10 1.59
C LEU A 341 3.21 -3.58 1.44
N VAL A 342 2.47 -4.38 2.16
CA VAL A 342 2.58 -5.85 2.18
C VAL A 342 1.31 -6.44 1.60
N ARG A 343 1.45 -7.47 0.78
CA ARG A 343 0.34 -8.28 0.30
C ARG A 343 0.48 -9.71 0.78
N VAL A 344 -0.59 -10.22 1.37
CA VAL A 344 -0.67 -11.60 1.87
C VAL A 344 -1.73 -12.36 1.11
N HIS A 345 -1.39 -13.52 0.58
CA HIS A 345 -2.34 -14.40 -0.11
C HIS A 345 -2.04 -15.86 0.17
N THR A 346 -3.08 -16.70 0.06
CA THR A 346 -2.99 -18.13 0.27
C THR A 346 -2.63 -18.83 -1.03
N LEU A 347 -1.50 -19.55 -1.07
CA LEU A 347 -1.03 -20.23 -2.27
C LEU A 347 -2.00 -21.31 -2.77
N SER A 348 -2.59 -22.07 -1.84
CA SER A 348 -3.50 -23.17 -2.20
C SER A 348 -4.77 -22.71 -2.93
N GLU A 349 -5.34 -21.58 -2.56
CA GLU A 349 -6.56 -21.05 -3.17
C GLU A 349 -6.30 -20.46 -4.56
N GLY A 350 -5.20 -19.72 -4.71
CA GLY A 350 -4.81 -19.12 -5.99
C GLY A 350 -4.51 -20.17 -7.04
N VAL A 351 -3.77 -21.23 -6.68
CA VAL A 351 -3.48 -22.34 -7.59
C VAL A 351 -4.75 -23.13 -7.92
N ARG A 352 -5.60 -23.43 -6.94
CA ARG A 352 -6.90 -24.11 -7.14
C ARG A 352 -7.83 -23.33 -8.07
N ARG A 353 -7.88 -22.02 -7.95
CA ARG A 353 -8.75 -21.15 -8.77
C ARG A 353 -8.28 -21.17 -10.23
N ARG A 354 -6.98 -21.00 -10.48
CA ARG A 354 -6.42 -21.08 -11.84
C ARG A 354 -6.50 -22.47 -12.42
N PHE A 355 -6.26 -23.49 -11.62
CA PHE A 355 -6.40 -24.88 -12.07
C PHE A 355 -7.84 -25.18 -12.49
N ARG A 356 -8.85 -24.71 -11.75
CA ARG A 356 -10.27 -24.83 -12.14
C ARG A 356 -10.57 -24.10 -13.47
N GLN A 357 -10.03 -22.89 -13.66
CA GLN A 357 -10.20 -22.18 -14.92
C GLN A 357 -9.55 -22.92 -16.09
N TYR A 358 -8.36 -23.47 -15.89
CA TYR A 358 -7.66 -24.26 -16.89
C TYR A 358 -8.39 -25.56 -17.22
N GLN A 359 -8.91 -26.23 -16.22
CA GLN A 359 -9.74 -27.43 -16.37
C GLN A 359 -11.04 -27.15 -17.13
N HIS A 360 -11.64 -26.00 -16.91
CA HIS A 360 -12.83 -25.57 -17.64
C HIS A 360 -12.51 -25.32 -19.12
N CYS A 361 -11.38 -24.71 -19.44
CA CYS A 361 -10.90 -24.52 -20.81
C CYS A 361 -10.57 -25.86 -21.49
N ILE A 362 -9.90 -26.78 -20.79
CA ILE A 362 -9.56 -28.10 -21.32
C ILE A 362 -10.84 -28.91 -21.57
N ASN A 363 -11.77 -28.94 -20.63
CA ASN A 363 -13.03 -29.67 -20.76
C ASN A 363 -13.89 -29.10 -21.91
N SER A 364 -13.88 -27.77 -22.09
CA SER A 364 -14.54 -27.12 -23.22
C SER A 364 -13.90 -27.49 -24.55
N ALA A 365 -12.55 -27.50 -24.63
CA ALA A 365 -11.81 -27.87 -25.84
C ALA A 365 -11.97 -29.37 -26.17
N VAL A 366 -11.93 -30.25 -25.14
CA VAL A 366 -12.18 -31.69 -25.29
C VAL A 366 -13.63 -31.96 -25.71
N GLY A 367 -14.60 -31.22 -25.14
CA GLY A 367 -16.01 -31.27 -25.54
C GLY A 367 -16.22 -30.86 -26.99
N ALA A 368 -15.57 -29.79 -27.43
CA ALA A 368 -15.61 -29.33 -28.82
C ALA A 368 -14.96 -30.36 -29.80
N LEU A 369 -13.80 -30.92 -29.40
CA LEU A 369 -13.17 -32.02 -30.18
C LEU A 369 -14.06 -33.26 -30.23
N TYR A 370 -14.73 -33.63 -29.16
CA TYR A 370 -15.67 -34.75 -29.11
C TYR A 370 -16.83 -34.55 -30.10
N HIS A 371 -17.42 -33.36 -30.16
CA HIS A 371 -18.49 -33.03 -31.07
C HIS A 371 -18.07 -33.01 -32.55
N HIS A 372 -16.82 -32.69 -32.85
CA HIS A 372 -16.29 -32.66 -34.22
C HIS A 372 -15.73 -33.99 -34.69
N VAL A 373 -15.25 -34.85 -33.79
CA VAL A 373 -14.61 -36.12 -34.15
C VAL A 373 -15.61 -37.30 -34.15
N THR A 374 -16.67 -37.26 -33.33
CA THR A 374 -17.70 -38.30 -33.31
C THR A 374 -18.41 -38.55 -34.63
N PRO A 375 -18.74 -37.55 -35.46
CA PRO A 375 -19.35 -37.78 -36.76
C PRO A 375 -18.40 -38.41 -37.79
N LEU A 376 -17.08 -38.25 -37.62
CA LEU A 376 -16.04 -38.78 -38.53
C LEU A 376 -15.65 -40.21 -38.26
N LEU A 377 -16.09 -40.80 -37.13
CA LEU A 377 -15.81 -42.19 -36.72
C LEU A 377 -16.98 -43.15 -36.93
N VAL A 378 -18.06 -42.71 -37.56
CA VAL A 378 -19.13 -43.61 -38.00
C VAL A 378 -18.66 -44.20 -39.33
N CYS A 379 -17.99 -45.35 -39.25
CA CYS A 379 -17.69 -46.16 -40.43
C CYS A 379 -18.97 -46.88 -40.85
N ASP A 380 -19.48 -46.57 -42.02
CA ASP A 380 -20.50 -47.37 -42.72
C ASP A 380 -19.92 -48.75 -42.99
N SER A 381 -20.45 -49.74 -42.33
CA SER A 381 -20.20 -51.14 -42.66
C SER A 381 -21.23 -51.56 -43.73
N PRO A 382 -20.85 -52.35 -44.73
CA PRO A 382 -21.74 -52.71 -45.82
C PRO A 382 -22.92 -53.62 -45.41
N ASP A 383 -22.96 -54.02 -44.13
CA ASP A 383 -24.00 -54.94 -43.56
C ASP A 383 -25.07 -54.28 -42.69
N GLY A 384 -25.17 -52.95 -42.68
CA GLY A 384 -26.28 -52.25 -42.06
C GLY A 384 -26.33 -52.30 -40.52
N GLN A 385 -25.31 -52.83 -39.84
CA GLN A 385 -25.19 -52.81 -38.36
C GLN A 385 -24.19 -51.76 -37.94
N GLN A 386 -24.69 -50.76 -37.18
CA GLN A 386 -23.85 -49.76 -36.54
C GLN A 386 -23.09 -50.35 -35.36
N HIS A 387 -21.84 -50.75 -35.56
CA HIS A 387 -20.94 -51.04 -34.47
C HIS A 387 -20.14 -49.83 -34.04
N VAL A 388 -20.47 -49.26 -32.91
CA VAL A 388 -19.70 -48.20 -32.29
C VAL A 388 -18.36 -48.75 -31.82
N CYS A 389 -17.26 -48.31 -32.42
CA CYS A 389 -15.91 -48.57 -31.88
C CYS A 389 -15.68 -47.83 -30.58
N SER A 390 -16.34 -48.30 -29.50
CA SER A 390 -16.33 -47.69 -28.15
C SER A 390 -15.04 -47.92 -27.38
N ALA A 391 -14.13 -48.78 -27.83
CA ALA A 391 -13.05 -49.27 -26.98
C ALA A 391 -11.85 -48.35 -26.77
N LYS A 392 -11.67 -47.29 -27.60
CA LYS A 392 -10.52 -46.40 -27.48
C LYS A 392 -10.82 -45.05 -26.81
N LEU A 393 -12.06 -44.65 -26.70
CA LEU A 393 -12.45 -43.40 -26.05
C LEU A 393 -12.68 -43.54 -24.51
N VAL A 394 -12.95 -44.73 -24.02
CA VAL A 394 -13.10 -45.00 -22.57
C VAL A 394 -11.77 -44.77 -21.82
N ALA A 395 -10.62 -44.98 -22.47
CA ALA A 395 -9.31 -44.76 -21.87
C ALA A 395 -9.02 -43.28 -21.58
N VAL A 396 -9.42 -42.36 -22.47
CA VAL A 396 -9.18 -40.90 -22.29
C VAL A 396 -10.13 -40.30 -21.25
N ALA A 397 -11.39 -40.76 -21.21
CA ALA A 397 -12.37 -40.32 -20.23
C ALA A 397 -12.09 -40.90 -18.83
N GLY A 398 -11.47 -42.09 -18.75
CA GLY A 398 -11.03 -42.71 -17.50
C GLY A 398 -9.88 -41.96 -16.83
N VAL A 399 -8.92 -41.49 -17.61
CA VAL A 399 -7.78 -40.72 -17.10
C VAL A 399 -8.23 -39.37 -16.52
N ALA A 400 -9.19 -38.71 -17.14
CA ALA A 400 -9.76 -37.45 -16.63
C ALA A 400 -10.56 -37.63 -15.32
N ARG A 401 -11.21 -38.77 -15.10
CA ARG A 401 -11.93 -39.10 -13.86
C ARG A 401 -10.99 -39.49 -12.70
N HIS A 402 -9.89 -40.16 -12.96
CA HIS A 402 -8.93 -40.50 -11.93
C HIS A 402 -8.09 -39.32 -11.46
N LEU A 403 -7.81 -38.32 -12.32
CA LEU A 403 -7.16 -37.07 -11.92
C LEU A 403 -8.03 -36.23 -10.96
N ASN A 404 -9.36 -36.32 -11.09
CA ASN A 404 -10.28 -35.61 -10.16
C ASN A 404 -10.40 -36.24 -8.76
N ALA A 405 -9.93 -37.48 -8.56
CA ALA A 405 -10.00 -38.18 -7.29
C ALA A 405 -8.71 -38.03 -6.45
N PHE A 406 -7.64 -37.50 -7.03
CA PHE A 406 -6.33 -37.34 -6.37
C PHE A 406 -5.99 -35.90 -6.00
N ILE A 407 -6.84 -34.91 -6.28
CA ILE A 407 -6.77 -33.50 -5.88
C ILE A 407 -7.95 -33.17 -4.95
#